data_6e52951dcbc89f07b148eafec47353f2
#
_entry.id   6e52951dcbc89f07b148eafec47353f2
#
_cell.length_a   1.000
_cell.length_b   1.000
_cell.length_c   1.000
_cell.angle_alpha   90.00
_cell.angle_beta   90.00
_cell.angle_gamma   90.00
#
_symmetry.space_group_name_H-M   'P 1'
#
loop_
_entity.id
_entity.type
_entity.pdbx_description
1 polymer ?
#
loop_
_entity_poly.entity_id
_entity_poly.type
_entity_poly.pdbx_seq_one_letter_code
_entity_poly.pdbx_strand_id
1 'polypeptide(L)'
;GYPCCTSNMHQGWPKFVQNLWYATIDKGIAATLYAPSEVVTQVGDDVNVHIIEDTSYPFGEQITFTVADISKETTFPFVFRIPAWSTENIVKVNGEQVSYTADSDNLVTIMRTWKQGDQLDITFTPEVRLSVWKENSRSVERGPLVYALKIDTEQQKVENGAEGLSYYQPVSYTHLTLPTIA
;
A
#
# COMPACT_ATOMS: atom_id res chain seq x y z
N GLY A 1 32.95 6.42 2.81
CA GLY A 1 32.15 5.20 2.74
C GLY A 1 31.37 5.14 1.43
N TYR A 2 31.15 3.98 0.91
CA TYR A 2 30.36 3.78 -0.32
C TYR A 2 28.86 3.83 0.01
N PRO A 3 28.07 4.74 -0.58
CA PRO A 3 26.65 4.91 -0.24
C PRO A 3 25.74 3.89 -0.97
N CYS A 4 26.01 2.60 -0.78
CA CYS A 4 25.38 1.54 -1.56
C CYS A 4 23.86 1.52 -1.41
N CYS A 5 23.32 1.75 -0.23
CA CYS A 5 21.87 1.80 0.00
C CYS A 5 21.22 2.99 -0.73
N THR A 6 21.85 4.17 -0.66
CA THR A 6 21.36 5.36 -1.37
C THR A 6 21.42 5.17 -2.88
N SER A 7 22.51 4.55 -3.39
CA SER A 7 22.67 4.28 -4.83
C SER A 7 21.65 3.27 -5.38
N ASN A 8 21.16 2.37 -4.53
CA ASN A 8 20.27 1.29 -4.96
C ASN A 8 18.81 1.48 -4.60
N MET A 9 18.49 2.46 -3.76
CA MET A 9 17.11 2.72 -3.30
C MET A 9 16.13 2.95 -4.47
N HIS A 10 16.56 3.63 -5.52
CA HIS A 10 15.74 3.92 -6.69
C HIS A 10 15.27 2.65 -7.44
N GLN A 11 15.96 1.52 -7.29
CA GLN A 11 15.56 0.25 -7.91
C GLN A 11 14.27 -0.34 -7.30
N GLY A 12 13.88 0.11 -6.10
CA GLY A 12 12.66 -0.33 -5.44
C GLY A 12 11.40 0.11 -6.19
N TRP A 13 11.38 1.33 -6.72
CA TRP A 13 10.20 1.89 -7.40
C TRP A 13 9.80 1.14 -8.67
N PRO A 14 10.70 0.87 -9.64
CA PRO A 14 10.35 0.06 -10.80
C PRO A 14 9.84 -1.33 -10.42
N LYS A 15 10.45 -1.97 -9.41
CA LYS A 15 9.99 -3.28 -8.93
C LYS A 15 8.62 -3.20 -8.29
N PHE A 16 8.33 -2.16 -7.51
CA PHE A 16 7.01 -1.94 -6.94
C PHE A 16 5.95 -1.79 -8.04
N VAL A 17 6.17 -0.89 -9.01
CA VAL A 17 5.25 -0.69 -10.14
C VAL A 17 5.04 -1.96 -10.95
N GLN A 18 6.10 -2.72 -11.20
CA GLN A 18 6.04 -3.97 -11.95
C GLN A 18 5.20 -5.05 -11.26
N ASN A 19 5.01 -4.95 -9.94
CA ASN A 19 4.29 -5.93 -9.13
C ASN A 19 2.92 -5.43 -8.62
N LEU A 20 2.39 -4.32 -9.15
CA LEU A 20 1.04 -3.86 -8.82
C LEU A 20 -0.03 -4.81 -9.36
N TRP A 21 0.17 -5.24 -10.60
CA TRP A 21 -0.81 -6.03 -11.36
C TRP A 21 -0.21 -7.33 -11.88
N TYR A 22 -1.03 -8.38 -11.92
CA TYR A 22 -0.68 -9.68 -12.49
C TYR A 22 -1.82 -10.20 -13.36
N ALA A 23 -1.48 -10.95 -14.40
CA ALA A 23 -2.42 -11.80 -15.09
C ALA A 23 -2.63 -13.09 -14.27
N THR A 24 -3.86 -13.59 -14.20
CA THR A 24 -4.16 -14.86 -13.54
C THR A 24 -4.15 -16.01 -14.56
N ILE A 25 -3.94 -17.24 -14.07
CA ILE A 25 -3.88 -18.44 -14.94
C ILE A 25 -5.23 -18.73 -15.64
N ASP A 26 -6.32 -18.27 -15.05
CA ASP A 26 -7.69 -18.38 -15.57
C ASP A 26 -8.11 -17.15 -16.38
N LYS A 27 -7.12 -16.47 -16.98
CA LYS A 27 -7.30 -15.33 -17.89
C LYS A 27 -8.01 -14.11 -17.28
N GLY A 28 -7.82 -13.91 -16.00
CA GLY A 28 -8.27 -12.72 -15.28
C GLY A 28 -7.13 -11.77 -14.96
N ILE A 29 -7.38 -10.89 -13.99
CA ILE A 29 -6.44 -9.90 -13.52
C ILE A 29 -6.38 -9.88 -12.00
N ALA A 30 -5.20 -9.60 -11.43
CA ALA A 30 -5.00 -9.50 -9.99
C ALA A 30 -4.31 -8.19 -9.64
N ALA A 31 -4.90 -7.42 -8.70
CA ALA A 31 -4.31 -6.27 -8.03
C ALA A 31 -3.86 -6.71 -6.63
N THR A 32 -2.55 -6.87 -6.42
CA THR A 32 -2.00 -7.42 -5.16
C THR A 32 -1.33 -6.38 -4.28
N LEU A 33 -0.93 -5.27 -4.87
CA LEU A 33 -0.41 -4.07 -4.21
C LEU A 33 -1.25 -2.88 -4.68
N TYR A 34 -1.38 -1.86 -3.83
CA TYR A 34 -2.25 -0.72 -4.10
C TYR A 34 -1.47 0.57 -4.26
N ALA A 35 -1.71 1.26 -5.36
CA ALA A 35 -1.24 2.61 -5.65
C ALA A 35 -2.05 3.19 -6.81
N PRO A 36 -2.17 4.52 -6.94
CA PRO A 36 -2.76 5.11 -8.14
C PRO A 36 -2.06 4.57 -9.38
N SER A 37 -2.79 3.84 -10.20
CA SER A 37 -2.23 3.12 -11.35
C SER A 37 -3.28 2.80 -12.40
N GLU A 38 -2.83 2.40 -13.58
CA GLU A 38 -3.69 1.87 -14.63
C GLU A 38 -3.03 0.65 -15.29
N VAL A 39 -3.86 -0.23 -15.80
CA VAL A 39 -3.40 -1.40 -16.54
C VAL A 39 -4.21 -1.58 -17.83
N VAL A 40 -3.49 -1.83 -18.92
CA VAL A 40 -4.06 -2.22 -20.20
C VAL A 40 -3.56 -3.62 -20.51
N THR A 41 -4.47 -4.57 -20.65
CA THR A 41 -4.13 -5.98 -20.84
C THR A 41 -5.26 -6.73 -21.56
N GLN A 42 -5.09 -8.03 -21.70
CA GLN A 42 -6.13 -8.93 -22.24
C GLN A 42 -6.65 -9.84 -21.13
N VAL A 43 -7.96 -10.06 -21.12
CA VAL A 43 -8.69 -10.94 -20.19
C VAL A 43 -9.64 -11.86 -20.96
N GLY A 44 -10.07 -12.94 -20.31
CA GLY A 44 -10.99 -13.89 -20.93
C GLY A 44 -10.44 -14.45 -22.26
N ASP A 45 -11.23 -14.38 -23.31
CA ASP A 45 -10.83 -14.84 -24.64
C ASP A 45 -10.27 -13.66 -25.46
N ASP A 46 -9.08 -13.19 -25.05
CA ASP A 46 -8.28 -12.13 -25.70
C ASP A 46 -9.02 -10.78 -25.82
N VAL A 47 -9.89 -10.48 -24.85
CA VAL A 47 -10.63 -9.22 -24.78
C VAL A 47 -9.74 -8.14 -24.16
N ASN A 48 -9.50 -7.04 -24.89
CA ASN A 48 -8.74 -5.92 -24.37
C ASN A 48 -9.52 -5.19 -23.28
N VAL A 49 -8.88 -4.90 -22.16
CA VAL A 49 -9.42 -4.15 -21.04
C VAL A 49 -8.44 -3.08 -20.56
N HIS A 50 -8.98 -1.92 -20.19
CA HIS A 50 -8.28 -0.85 -19.49
C HIS A 50 -8.94 -0.65 -18.13
N ILE A 51 -8.19 -0.82 -17.06
CA ILE A 51 -8.66 -0.63 -15.69
C ILE A 51 -7.81 0.45 -15.03
N ILE A 52 -8.49 1.38 -14.35
CA ILE A 52 -7.86 2.44 -13.55
C ILE A 52 -8.07 2.12 -12.09
N GLU A 53 -7.01 2.20 -11.29
CA GLU A 53 -7.02 2.16 -9.83
C GLU A 53 -6.85 3.57 -9.30
N ASP A 54 -7.87 4.06 -8.60
CA ASP A 54 -7.86 5.34 -7.88
C ASP A 54 -7.84 5.10 -6.37
N THR A 55 -6.83 5.66 -5.72
CA THR A 55 -6.63 5.50 -4.29
C THR A 55 -5.65 6.53 -3.74
N SER A 56 -5.76 6.84 -2.46
CA SER A 56 -4.73 7.55 -1.68
C SER A 56 -3.96 6.60 -0.74
N TYR A 57 -4.07 5.29 -0.94
CA TYR A 57 -3.32 4.29 -0.17
C TYR A 57 -1.79 4.55 -0.25
N PRO A 58 -1.02 4.48 0.84
CA PRO A 58 -1.38 3.92 2.15
C PRO A 58 -2.01 4.90 3.14
N PHE A 59 -2.27 6.15 2.76
CA PHE A 59 -2.81 7.19 3.64
C PHE A 59 -4.34 7.19 3.69
N GLY A 60 -5.00 6.71 2.64
CA GLY A 60 -6.44 6.47 2.59
C GLY A 60 -6.77 4.99 2.70
N GLU A 61 -8.03 4.72 2.94
CA GLU A 61 -8.57 3.39 3.23
C GLU A 61 -9.35 2.80 2.05
N GLN A 62 -9.66 3.63 1.06
CA GLN A 62 -10.47 3.24 -0.09
C GLN A 62 -9.61 3.01 -1.33
N ILE A 63 -9.94 1.93 -2.04
CA ILE A 63 -9.41 1.59 -3.35
C ILE A 63 -10.60 1.49 -4.30
N THR A 64 -10.58 2.21 -5.40
CA THR A 64 -11.60 2.14 -6.45
C THR A 64 -10.98 1.68 -7.75
N PHE A 65 -11.44 0.57 -8.28
CA PHE A 65 -11.10 0.10 -9.61
C PHE A 65 -12.24 0.41 -10.57
N THR A 66 -11.93 1.03 -11.70
CA THR A 66 -12.89 1.34 -12.74
C THR A 66 -12.50 0.67 -14.04
N VAL A 67 -13.42 -0.07 -14.64
CA VAL A 67 -13.27 -0.55 -16.02
C VAL A 67 -13.45 0.64 -16.95
N ALA A 68 -12.35 1.33 -17.28
CA ALA A 68 -12.37 2.55 -18.09
C ALA A 68 -12.72 2.26 -19.54
N ASP A 69 -12.23 1.13 -20.06
CA ASP A 69 -12.57 0.64 -21.40
C ASP A 69 -12.50 -0.88 -21.46
N ILE A 70 -13.33 -1.49 -22.27
CA ILE A 70 -13.32 -2.92 -22.57
C ILE A 70 -13.89 -3.15 -23.96
N SER A 71 -13.16 -3.85 -24.80
CA SER A 71 -13.55 -4.03 -26.22
C SER A 71 -14.83 -4.84 -26.41
N LYS A 72 -15.21 -5.66 -25.44
CA LYS A 72 -16.43 -6.46 -25.38
C LYS A 72 -16.72 -6.87 -23.94
N GLU A 73 -17.98 -6.77 -23.51
CA GLU A 73 -18.40 -7.34 -22.22
C GLU A 73 -17.95 -8.80 -22.10
N THR A 74 -17.25 -9.12 -21.01
CA THR A 74 -16.65 -10.44 -20.87
C THR A 74 -16.58 -10.88 -19.41
N THR A 75 -16.71 -12.19 -19.17
CA THR A 75 -16.60 -12.76 -17.84
C THR A 75 -15.15 -13.12 -17.58
N PHE A 76 -14.60 -12.54 -16.49
CA PHE A 76 -13.27 -12.89 -16.01
C PHE A 76 -13.16 -12.68 -14.50
N PRO A 77 -12.22 -13.39 -13.82
CA PRO A 77 -11.94 -13.15 -12.41
C PRO A 77 -11.16 -11.87 -12.20
N PHE A 78 -11.66 -11.02 -11.33
CA PHE A 78 -10.91 -9.91 -10.76
C PHE A 78 -10.46 -10.30 -9.36
N VAL A 79 -9.15 -10.42 -9.17
CA VAL A 79 -8.53 -10.84 -7.91
C VAL A 79 -7.92 -9.63 -7.22
N PHE A 80 -8.10 -9.54 -5.91
CA PHE A 80 -7.46 -8.52 -5.09
C PHE A 80 -7.10 -9.06 -3.71
N ARG A 81 -6.18 -8.42 -3.03
CA ARG A 81 -5.69 -8.87 -1.72
C ARG A 81 -6.31 -8.06 -0.58
N ILE A 82 -6.78 -8.75 0.45
CA ILE A 82 -7.13 -8.13 1.73
C ILE A 82 -5.89 -8.16 2.63
N PRO A 83 -5.36 -7.00 3.07
CA PRO A 83 -4.22 -6.98 3.99
C PRO A 83 -4.58 -7.63 5.33
N ALA A 84 -3.65 -8.40 5.91
CA ALA A 84 -3.87 -9.12 7.17
C ALA A 84 -4.16 -8.21 8.39
N TRP A 85 -3.84 -6.93 8.30
CA TRP A 85 -4.14 -5.95 9.35
C TRP A 85 -5.58 -5.42 9.29
N SER A 86 -6.33 -5.68 8.22
CA SER A 86 -7.70 -5.20 8.03
C SER A 86 -8.68 -6.34 8.28
N THR A 87 -9.43 -6.24 9.37
CA THR A 87 -10.34 -7.30 9.84
C THR A 87 -11.77 -7.12 9.35
N GLU A 88 -12.19 -5.88 9.17
CA GLU A 88 -13.53 -5.53 8.68
C GLU A 88 -13.41 -4.77 7.37
N ASN A 89 -13.80 -5.39 6.26
CA ASN A 89 -13.66 -4.82 4.95
C ASN A 89 -15.01 -4.74 4.26
N ILE A 90 -15.22 -3.66 3.53
CA ILE A 90 -16.42 -3.49 2.70
C ILE A 90 -15.99 -3.61 1.24
N VAL A 91 -16.63 -4.53 0.52
CA VAL A 91 -16.44 -4.69 -0.93
C VAL A 91 -17.76 -4.38 -1.62
N LYS A 92 -17.72 -3.49 -2.61
CA LYS A 92 -18.87 -3.11 -3.40
C LYS A 92 -18.57 -3.27 -4.88
N VAL A 93 -19.58 -3.65 -5.63
CA VAL A 93 -19.55 -3.62 -7.09
C VAL A 93 -20.69 -2.73 -7.56
N ASN A 94 -20.37 -1.68 -8.30
CA ASN A 94 -21.36 -0.67 -8.76
C ASN A 94 -22.18 -0.08 -7.61
N GLY A 95 -21.55 0.15 -6.46
CA GLY A 95 -22.19 0.71 -5.27
C GLY A 95 -22.93 -0.30 -4.39
N GLU A 96 -23.18 -1.52 -4.87
CA GLU A 96 -23.84 -2.59 -4.11
C GLU A 96 -22.82 -3.45 -3.37
N GLN A 97 -23.03 -3.66 -2.06
CA GLN A 97 -22.15 -4.50 -1.25
C GLN A 97 -22.27 -5.95 -1.68
N VAL A 98 -21.11 -6.59 -1.88
CA VAL A 98 -21.04 -8.01 -2.25
C VAL A 98 -20.39 -8.83 -1.14
N SER A 99 -20.90 -10.05 -0.94
CA SER A 99 -20.25 -11.04 -0.08
C SER A 99 -19.04 -11.64 -0.79
N TYR A 100 -17.98 -11.83 -0.05
CA TYR A 100 -16.76 -12.45 -0.56
C TYR A 100 -16.17 -13.42 0.45
N THR A 101 -15.27 -14.27 -0.02
CA THR A 101 -14.43 -15.12 0.82
C THR A 101 -12.99 -14.95 0.37
N ALA A 102 -12.10 -14.68 1.32
CA ALA A 102 -10.67 -14.68 1.06
C ALA A 102 -10.10 -16.10 1.18
N ASP A 103 -9.15 -16.43 0.34
CA ASP A 103 -8.40 -17.68 0.43
C ASP A 103 -7.33 -17.66 1.53
N SER A 104 -6.50 -18.71 1.60
CA SER A 104 -5.41 -18.81 2.59
C SER A 104 -4.35 -17.73 2.43
N ASP A 105 -4.23 -17.12 1.27
CA ASP A 105 -3.27 -16.06 0.95
C ASP A 105 -3.88 -14.66 1.05
N ASN A 106 -5.12 -14.59 1.58
CA ASN A 106 -5.94 -13.38 1.69
C ASN A 106 -6.30 -12.76 0.34
N LEU A 107 -6.39 -13.57 -0.70
CA LEU A 107 -6.87 -13.15 -2.01
C LEU A 107 -8.37 -13.38 -2.11
N VAL A 108 -9.05 -12.40 -2.68
CA VAL A 108 -10.48 -12.42 -2.98
C VAL A 108 -10.67 -12.41 -4.48
N THR A 109 -11.52 -13.28 -4.98
CA THR A 109 -11.86 -13.37 -6.40
C THR A 109 -13.31 -12.97 -6.62
N ILE A 110 -13.54 -11.97 -7.45
CA ILE A 110 -14.87 -11.61 -7.95
C ILE A 110 -15.00 -12.07 -9.40
N MET A 111 -15.71 -13.16 -9.59
CA MET A 111 -16.02 -13.69 -10.92
C MET A 111 -17.34 -13.12 -11.41
N ARG A 112 -17.29 -12.31 -12.48
CA ARG A 112 -18.49 -11.75 -13.10
C ARG A 112 -18.26 -11.32 -14.53
N THR A 113 -19.33 -11.00 -15.26
CA THR A 113 -19.23 -10.29 -16.53
C THR A 113 -19.02 -8.81 -16.27
N TRP A 114 -17.88 -8.29 -16.74
CA TRP A 114 -17.49 -6.90 -16.63
C TRP A 114 -17.80 -6.13 -17.90
N LYS A 115 -18.17 -4.88 -17.75
CA LYS A 115 -18.43 -3.94 -18.83
C LYS A 115 -17.83 -2.58 -18.53
N GLN A 116 -17.72 -1.74 -19.53
CA GLN A 116 -17.24 -0.37 -19.39
C GLN A 116 -18.09 0.40 -18.37
N GLY A 117 -17.40 1.12 -17.49
CA GLY A 117 -17.99 1.89 -16.40
C GLY A 117 -18.26 1.09 -15.13
N ASP A 118 -18.08 -0.23 -15.12
CA ASP A 118 -18.17 -1.01 -13.88
C ASP A 118 -17.10 -0.58 -12.88
N GLN A 119 -17.47 -0.56 -11.60
CA GLN A 119 -16.58 -0.20 -10.50
C GLN A 119 -16.54 -1.31 -9.45
N LEU A 120 -15.34 -1.54 -8.92
CA LEU A 120 -15.09 -2.38 -7.75
C LEU A 120 -14.46 -1.49 -6.67
N ASP A 121 -15.17 -1.30 -5.55
CA ASP A 121 -14.70 -0.51 -4.42
C ASP A 121 -14.34 -1.43 -3.26
N ILE A 122 -13.19 -1.19 -2.65
CA ILE A 122 -12.73 -1.87 -1.46
C ILE A 122 -12.48 -0.80 -0.40
N THR A 123 -13.05 -0.97 0.79
CA THR A 123 -12.75 -0.12 1.95
C THR A 123 -12.15 -0.98 3.04
N PHE A 124 -10.94 -0.65 3.45
CA PHE A 124 -10.23 -1.28 4.57
C PHE A 124 -10.58 -0.58 5.90
N THR A 125 -10.46 -1.31 6.99
CA THR A 125 -10.65 -0.75 8.34
C THR A 125 -9.39 -0.97 9.17
N PRO A 126 -8.42 -0.01 9.13
CA PRO A 126 -7.20 -0.11 9.89
C PRO A 126 -7.42 0.27 11.35
N GLU A 127 -6.91 -0.55 12.25
CA GLU A 127 -6.86 -0.27 13.68
C GLU A 127 -5.48 0.21 14.13
N VAL A 128 -5.45 1.00 15.19
CA VAL A 128 -4.19 1.37 15.85
C VAL A 128 -3.74 0.22 16.73
N ARG A 129 -2.52 -0.25 16.53
CA ARG A 129 -1.91 -1.28 17.37
C ARG A 129 -0.52 -0.88 17.85
N LEU A 130 -0.13 -1.48 18.95
CA LEU A 130 1.20 -1.34 19.52
C LEU A 130 1.96 -2.66 19.37
N SER A 131 3.04 -2.64 18.62
CA SER A 131 3.97 -3.77 18.51
C SER A 131 5.07 -3.65 19.56
N VAL A 132 5.40 -4.78 20.20
CA VAL A 132 6.44 -4.87 21.23
C VAL A 132 7.68 -5.50 20.62
N TRP A 133 8.82 -4.84 20.80
CA TRP A 133 10.11 -5.28 20.28
C TRP A 133 11.11 -5.55 21.41
N LYS A 134 12.32 -5.84 21.04
CA LYS A 134 13.42 -6.06 21.99
C LYS A 134 13.56 -4.89 22.97
N GLU A 135 13.94 -5.19 24.22
CA GLU A 135 14.15 -4.21 25.30
C GLU A 135 12.88 -3.36 25.59
N ASN A 136 11.71 -3.97 25.44
CA ASN A 136 10.42 -3.32 25.68
C ASN A 136 10.15 -2.08 24.82
N SER A 137 10.86 -1.91 23.71
CA SER A 137 10.55 -0.85 22.76
C SER A 137 9.19 -1.08 22.09
N ARG A 138 8.57 0.00 21.63
CA ARG A 138 7.22 -0.02 21.06
C ARG A 138 7.21 0.69 19.71
N SER A 139 6.43 0.15 18.76
CA SER A 139 6.01 0.89 17.59
C SER A 139 4.50 1.07 17.59
N VAL A 140 4.06 2.23 17.10
CA VAL A 140 2.64 2.54 16.90
C VAL A 140 2.37 2.36 15.41
N GLU A 141 1.39 1.54 15.09
CA GLU A 141 1.04 1.19 13.72
C GLU A 141 -0.46 1.41 13.48
N ARG A 142 -0.82 1.83 12.27
CA ARG A 142 -2.21 1.86 11.83
C ARG A 142 -2.27 1.42 10.37
N GLY A 143 -2.86 0.26 10.14
CA GLY A 143 -2.82 -0.36 8.81
C GLY A 143 -1.38 -0.60 8.35
N PRO A 144 -0.99 -0.10 7.17
CA PRO A 144 0.38 -0.23 6.65
C PRO A 144 1.35 0.82 7.20
N LEU A 145 0.86 1.82 7.94
CA LEU A 145 1.67 2.95 8.42
C LEU A 145 2.30 2.65 9.78
N VAL A 146 3.55 3.03 9.93
CA VAL A 146 4.28 3.07 11.20
C VAL A 146 4.48 4.53 11.58
N TYR A 147 4.08 4.89 12.79
CA TYR A 147 4.17 6.26 13.29
C TYR A 147 5.45 6.45 14.09
N ALA A 148 6.10 7.58 13.85
CA ALA A 148 7.23 8.05 14.64
C ALA A 148 6.79 9.22 15.53
N LEU A 149 7.30 9.24 16.76
CA LEU A 149 7.13 10.40 17.62
C LEU A 149 7.91 11.59 17.02
N LYS A 150 7.22 12.70 16.83
CA LYS A 150 7.90 13.95 16.46
C LYS A 150 8.67 14.45 17.65
N ILE A 151 9.99 14.47 17.53
CA ILE A 151 10.90 15.02 18.53
C ILE A 151 11.41 16.35 17.99
N ASP A 152 11.20 17.43 18.75
CA ASP A 152 11.74 18.73 18.38
C ASP A 152 13.26 18.73 18.50
N THR A 153 13.94 19.23 17.49
CA THR A 153 15.40 19.27 17.40
C THR A 153 15.86 20.66 17.02
N GLU A 154 16.99 21.10 17.57
CA GLU A 154 17.73 22.27 17.10
C GLU A 154 18.89 21.80 16.23
N GLN A 155 19.14 22.52 15.15
CA GLN A 155 20.30 22.25 14.32
C GLN A 155 21.51 23.02 14.85
N GLN A 156 22.48 22.30 15.34
CA GLN A 156 23.76 22.88 15.75
C GLN A 156 24.82 22.70 14.66
N LYS A 157 25.47 23.81 14.30
CA LYS A 157 26.61 23.78 13.38
C LYS A 157 27.82 23.20 14.12
N VAL A 158 28.35 22.11 13.60
CA VAL A 158 29.60 21.52 14.09
C VAL A 158 30.70 21.89 13.12
N GLU A 159 31.70 22.60 13.62
CA GLU A 159 32.90 22.90 12.84
C GLU A 159 33.96 21.81 13.05
N ASN A 160 34.25 21.09 11.99
CA ASN A 160 35.27 20.06 12.03
C ASN A 160 36.65 20.70 11.80
N GLY A 161 37.44 20.85 12.86
CA GLY A 161 38.69 21.55 12.86
C GLY A 161 39.82 20.94 12.00
N ALA A 162 39.65 19.76 11.40
CA ALA A 162 40.74 19.11 10.65
C ALA A 162 40.66 19.32 9.13
N GLU A 163 39.47 19.61 8.54
CA GLU A 163 39.31 19.71 7.08
C GLU A 163 38.48 20.93 6.63
N GLY A 164 38.13 21.82 7.52
CA GLY A 164 37.34 23.01 7.17
C GLY A 164 35.89 22.72 6.76
N LEU A 165 35.44 21.51 6.88
CA LEU A 165 34.07 21.11 6.57
C LEU A 165 33.19 21.32 7.81
N SER A 166 32.13 22.10 7.66
CA SER A 166 31.09 22.22 8.67
C SER A 166 29.86 21.43 8.28
N TYR A 167 29.21 20.81 9.24
CA TYR A 167 27.92 20.15 9.05
C TYR A 167 26.94 20.54 10.15
N TYR A 168 25.67 20.34 9.89
CA TYR A 168 24.62 20.56 10.87
C TYR A 168 24.23 19.24 11.51
N GLN A 169 24.22 19.20 12.84
CA GLN A 169 23.77 18.04 13.61
C GLN A 169 22.47 18.39 14.32
N PRO A 170 21.42 17.57 14.17
CA PRO A 170 20.22 17.72 14.97
C PRO A 170 20.51 17.33 16.42
N VAL A 171 20.19 18.21 17.35
CA VAL A 171 20.31 17.95 18.79
C VAL A 171 18.93 18.02 19.40
N SER A 172 18.54 16.95 20.08
CA SER A 172 17.31 16.91 20.87
C SER A 172 17.63 17.04 22.35
N TYR A 173 16.95 17.94 23.02
CA TYR A 173 17.03 18.13 24.47
C TYR A 173 15.90 17.41 25.21
N THR A 174 15.04 16.71 24.51
CA THR A 174 13.90 16.00 25.10
C THR A 174 14.36 14.63 25.61
N HIS A 175 14.46 14.47 26.92
CA HIS A 175 14.48 13.15 27.54
C HIS A 175 13.05 12.65 27.63
N LEU A 176 12.70 11.63 26.87
CA LEU A 176 11.44 10.91 27.03
C LEU A 176 11.52 10.10 28.32
N THR A 177 11.13 10.71 29.43
CA THR A 177 10.74 9.94 30.60
C THR A 177 9.36 9.36 30.32
N LEU A 178 9.29 8.06 29.99
CA LEU A 178 8.01 7.38 29.97
C LEU A 178 7.40 7.49 31.38
N PRO A 179 6.13 7.91 31.52
CA PRO A 179 5.48 7.86 32.81
C PRO A 179 5.53 6.43 33.32
N THR A 180 6.08 6.25 34.49
CA THR A 180 6.03 4.97 35.20
C THR A 180 4.56 4.72 35.55
N ILE A 181 3.94 3.79 34.84
CA ILE A 181 2.61 3.32 35.24
C ILE A 181 2.81 2.50 36.51
N ALA A 182 2.36 3.04 37.63
CA ALA A 182 2.30 2.35 38.90
C ALA A 182 1.16 1.32 38.90
#